data_091f293bbd112c3fb19033ab235745bf
#
_entry.id   091f293bbd112c3fb19033ab235745bf
#
_cell.length_a   1.000
_cell.length_b   1.000
_cell.length_c   1.000
_cell.angle_alpha   90.00
_cell.angle_beta   90.00
_cell.angle_gamma   90.00
#
_symmetry.space_group_name_H-M   'P 1'
#
loop_
_entity.id
_entity.type
_entity.pdbx_description
1 polymer ?
#
loop_
_entity_poly.entity_id
_entity_poly.type
_entity_poly.pdbx_seq_one_letter_code
_entity_poly.pdbx_strand_id
1 'polypeptide(L)'
;MREDTSPGRIAVVWSPQARSDLRAIERDPAMQILHCMHRYLAARDGDVKKLKPPRTGFRLRCGDYRVFFDQKGRTTIEITGVRHRREA
;
A
#
# COMPACT_ATOMS: atom_id res chain seq x y z
N MET A 1 15.44 -4.50 -18.66
CA MET A 1 14.15 -4.61 -18.10
C MET A 1 13.13 -3.75 -18.79
N ARG A 2 11.97 -4.26 -18.96
CA ARG A 2 11.02 -3.56 -19.70
C ARG A 2 10.07 -2.79 -18.83
N GLU A 3 9.84 -1.59 -19.20
CA GLU A 3 8.89 -0.78 -18.51
C GLU A 3 7.52 -1.10 -18.98
N ASP A 4 6.61 -1.12 -18.04
CA ASP A 4 5.22 -1.34 -18.40
C ASP A 4 4.58 0.00 -18.69
N THR A 5 4.26 0.21 -19.94
CA THR A 5 3.66 1.47 -20.34
C THR A 5 2.20 1.34 -20.67
N SER A 6 1.56 0.24 -20.32
CA SER A 6 0.14 0.06 -20.61
C SER A 6 -0.69 1.10 -19.87
N PRO A 7 -1.65 1.75 -20.55
CA PRO A 7 -2.53 2.71 -19.89
C PRO A 7 -3.31 2.02 -18.78
N GLY A 8 -3.45 2.70 -17.66
CA GLY A 8 -4.20 2.18 -16.53
C GLY A 8 -3.40 1.29 -15.60
N ARG A 9 -2.20 0.89 -16.00
CA ARG A 9 -1.36 0.10 -15.12
C ARG A 9 -0.76 0.99 -14.06
N ILE A 10 -0.69 0.48 -12.85
CA ILE A 10 -0.15 1.23 -11.73
C ILE A 10 1.13 0.58 -11.26
N ALA A 11 2.19 1.38 -11.19
CA ALA A 11 3.45 0.95 -10.63
C ALA A 11 3.42 1.15 -9.13
N VAL A 12 3.95 0.19 -8.38
CA VAL A 12 3.98 0.27 -6.93
C VAL A 12 5.43 0.32 -6.49
N VAL A 13 5.76 1.35 -5.71
CA VAL A 13 7.09 1.52 -5.17
C VAL A 13 6.99 1.41 -3.65
N TRP A 14 7.85 0.60 -3.06
CA TRP A 14 7.89 0.46 -1.60
C TRP A 14 9.03 1.30 -1.07
N SER A 15 8.73 2.21 -0.16
CA SER A 15 9.77 2.98 0.48
C SER A 15 10.64 2.07 1.34
N PRO A 16 11.85 2.50 1.70
CA PRO A 16 12.69 1.71 2.60
C PRO A 16 11.99 1.42 3.93
N GLN A 17 11.25 2.39 4.45
CA GLN A 17 10.51 2.19 5.70
C GLN A 17 9.44 1.12 5.53
N ALA A 18 8.68 1.18 4.43
CA ALA A 18 7.63 0.22 4.19
C ALA A 18 8.19 -1.19 4.01
N ARG A 19 9.33 -1.31 3.34
CA ARG A 19 9.99 -2.61 3.20
C ARG A 19 10.40 -3.17 4.54
N SER A 20 10.95 -2.31 5.38
CA SER A 20 11.37 -2.71 6.72
C SER A 20 10.17 -3.15 7.54
N ASP A 21 9.07 -2.39 7.45
CA ASP A 21 7.85 -2.74 8.16
C ASP A 21 7.35 -4.11 7.74
N LEU A 22 7.31 -4.36 6.44
CA LEU A 22 6.79 -5.63 5.94
C LEU A 22 7.67 -6.80 6.36
N ARG A 23 8.98 -6.63 6.35
CA ARG A 23 9.89 -7.69 6.76
C ARG A 23 9.75 -8.06 8.23
N ALA A 24 9.30 -7.12 9.05
CA ALA A 24 9.11 -7.37 10.48
C ALA A 24 7.80 -8.11 10.77
N ILE A 25 6.96 -8.27 9.78
CA ILE A 25 5.67 -8.93 9.94
C ILE A 25 5.84 -10.41 9.59
N GLU A 26 5.16 -11.28 10.32
CA GLU A 26 5.24 -12.70 10.03
C GLU A 26 4.69 -13.00 8.65
N ARG A 27 5.09 -14.17 8.13
CA ARG A 27 4.83 -14.51 6.75
C ARG A 27 3.34 -14.46 6.37
N ASP A 28 2.48 -15.11 7.15
CA ASP A 28 1.08 -15.21 6.76
C ASP A 28 0.38 -13.86 6.73
N PRO A 29 0.49 -13.03 7.77
CA PRO A 29 -0.07 -11.69 7.68
C PRO A 29 0.57 -10.87 6.56
N ALA A 30 1.86 -11.03 6.31
CA ALA A 30 2.52 -10.29 5.25
C ALA A 30 1.93 -10.67 3.88
N MET A 31 1.69 -11.96 3.67
CA MET A 31 1.08 -12.41 2.41
C MET A 31 -0.35 -11.88 2.28
N GLN A 32 -1.09 -11.81 3.37
CA GLN A 32 -2.43 -11.23 3.32
C GLN A 32 -2.39 -9.76 2.93
N ILE A 33 -1.40 -9.02 3.44
CA ILE A 33 -1.24 -7.63 3.06
C ILE A 33 -0.97 -7.49 1.57
N LEU A 34 -0.09 -8.34 1.04
CA LEU A 34 0.22 -8.30 -0.39
C LEU A 34 -1.00 -8.63 -1.24
N HIS A 35 -1.79 -9.61 -0.83
CA HIS A 35 -3.01 -9.94 -1.54
C HIS A 35 -4.03 -8.81 -1.49
N CYS A 36 -4.15 -8.17 -0.34
CA CYS A 36 -5.05 -7.05 -0.16
C CYS A 36 -4.65 -5.90 -1.09
N MET A 37 -3.36 -5.59 -1.16
CA MET A 37 -2.85 -4.57 -2.05
C MET A 37 -3.12 -4.93 -3.50
N HIS A 38 -2.91 -6.19 -3.85
CA HIS A 38 -3.14 -6.63 -5.22
C HIS A 38 -4.59 -6.44 -5.63
N ARG A 39 -5.54 -6.82 -4.76
CA ARG A 39 -6.95 -6.64 -5.06
C ARG A 39 -7.31 -5.18 -5.22
N TYR A 40 -6.78 -4.33 -4.37
CA TYR A 40 -7.06 -2.90 -4.47
C TYR A 40 -6.53 -2.34 -5.79
N LEU A 41 -5.32 -2.72 -6.16
CA LEU A 41 -4.72 -2.19 -7.38
C LEU A 41 -5.41 -2.71 -8.63
N ALA A 42 -5.84 -3.97 -8.60
CA ALA A 42 -6.45 -4.57 -9.78
C ALA A 42 -7.90 -4.16 -9.96
N ALA A 43 -8.67 -4.05 -8.87
CA ALA A 43 -10.10 -3.84 -8.96
C ALA A 43 -10.62 -2.71 -8.10
N ARG A 44 -9.73 -1.96 -7.45
CA ARG A 44 -10.12 -0.92 -6.49
C ARG A 44 -10.99 -1.47 -5.37
N ASP A 45 -10.79 -2.75 -5.06
CA ASP A 45 -11.55 -3.42 -4.02
C ASP A 45 -10.78 -3.30 -2.71
N GLY A 46 -11.33 -2.55 -1.77
CA GLY A 46 -10.67 -2.36 -0.50
C GLY A 46 -11.21 -1.17 0.24
N ASP A 47 -10.89 -1.10 1.53
CA ASP A 47 -11.35 -0.03 2.40
C ASP A 47 -10.22 1.00 2.51
N VAL A 48 -10.34 2.05 1.70
CA VAL A 48 -9.33 3.10 1.62
C VAL A 48 -9.90 4.40 2.15
N LYS A 49 -9.12 5.08 2.97
CA LYS A 49 -9.51 6.39 3.48
C LYS A 49 -8.37 7.37 3.27
N LYS A 50 -8.75 8.59 2.88
CA LYS A 50 -7.78 9.67 2.77
C LYS A 50 -7.44 10.16 4.17
N LEU A 51 -6.16 10.41 4.40
CA LEU A 51 -5.72 10.88 5.70
C LEU A 51 -6.07 12.35 5.89
N LYS A 52 -6.34 12.74 7.13
CA LYS A 52 -6.69 14.12 7.42
C LYS A 52 -5.45 14.98 7.60
N PRO A 53 -5.49 16.24 7.17
CA PRO A 53 -4.36 17.13 7.39
C PRO A 53 -3.99 17.18 8.88
N PRO A 54 -2.70 17.40 9.19
CA PRO A 54 -1.62 17.71 8.25
C PRO A 54 -1.02 16.49 7.56
N ARG A 55 -1.50 15.30 7.85
CA ARG A 55 -1.01 14.10 7.19
C ARG A 55 -1.51 14.08 5.76
N THR A 56 -0.74 13.44 4.88
CA THR A 56 -1.11 13.31 3.48
C THR A 56 -1.16 11.83 3.12
N GLY A 57 -1.82 11.55 2.00
CA GLY A 57 -1.86 10.20 1.50
C GLY A 57 -3.11 9.45 1.91
N PHE A 58 -3.03 8.14 1.85
CA PHE A 58 -4.18 7.25 2.03
C PHE A 58 -3.82 6.10 2.94
N ARG A 59 -4.84 5.47 3.49
CA ARG A 59 -4.69 4.30 4.34
C ARG A 59 -5.61 3.21 3.81
N LEU A 60 -5.02 2.05 3.51
CA LEU A 60 -5.78 0.89 3.08
C LEU A 60 -5.84 -0.11 4.23
N ARG A 61 -7.03 -0.52 4.58
CA ARG A 61 -7.22 -1.51 5.63
C ARG A 61 -7.00 -2.91 5.07
N CYS A 62 -6.07 -3.64 5.66
CA CYS A 62 -5.76 -5.01 5.26
C CYS A 62 -5.77 -5.89 6.50
N GLY A 63 -6.95 -6.36 6.87
CA GLY A 63 -7.12 -7.16 8.08
C GLY A 63 -6.74 -6.34 9.30
N ASP A 64 -5.81 -6.86 10.09
CA ASP A 64 -5.34 -6.16 11.29
C ASP A 64 -4.27 -5.13 10.98
N TYR A 65 -3.95 -4.94 9.71
CA TYR A 65 -2.89 -4.03 9.34
C TYR A 65 -3.44 -2.89 8.50
N ARG A 66 -2.68 -1.79 8.51
CA ARG A 66 -2.99 -0.61 7.72
C ARG A 66 -1.81 -0.30 6.85
N VAL A 67 -2.05 -0.16 5.56
CA VAL A 67 -1.02 0.16 4.59
C VAL A 67 -1.16 1.63 4.24
N PHE A 68 -0.11 2.40 4.45
CA PHE A 68 -0.12 3.81 4.14
C PHE A 68 0.57 4.04 2.81
N PHE A 69 -0.03 4.83 1.96
CA PHE A 69 0.55 5.09 0.65
C PHE A 69 0.20 6.48 0.15
N ASP A 70 1.02 6.97 -0.77
CA ASP A 70 0.80 8.21 -1.47
C ASP A 70 0.64 7.93 -2.94
N GLN A 71 -0.16 8.75 -3.60
CA GLN A 71 -0.30 8.66 -5.04
C GLN A 71 0.67 9.64 -5.66
N LYS A 72 1.58 9.13 -6.48
CA LYS A 72 2.57 9.95 -7.16
C LYS A 72 2.20 10.02 -8.62
N GLY A 73 1.50 11.08 -9.00
CA GLY A 73 1.05 11.20 -10.36
C GLY A 73 -0.10 10.25 -10.65
N ARG A 74 -0.24 9.88 -11.90
CA ARG A 74 -1.39 9.08 -12.32
C ARG A 74 -1.19 7.59 -12.19
N THR A 75 0.04 7.14 -12.30
CA THR A 75 0.29 5.72 -12.46
C THR A 75 1.24 5.15 -11.42
N THR A 76 1.60 5.91 -10.40
CA THR A 76 2.53 5.42 -9.41
C THR A 76 1.96 5.59 -8.01
N ILE A 77 2.07 4.54 -7.21
CA ILE A 77 1.70 4.57 -5.80
C ILE A 77 2.95 4.22 -5.01
N GLU A 78 3.25 5.03 -4.01
CA GLU A 78 4.37 4.77 -3.13
C GLU A 78 3.84 4.30 -1.79
N ILE A 79 4.20 3.08 -1.38
CA ILE A 79 3.84 2.56 -0.07
C ILE A 79 4.83 3.15 0.92
N THR A 80 4.32 3.88 1.90
CA THR A 80 5.17 4.61 2.84
C THR A 80 5.29 3.93 4.19
N GLY A 81 4.38 3.03 4.52
CA GLY A 81 4.49 2.32 5.79
C GLY A 81 3.40 1.29 5.94
N VAL A 82 3.64 0.35 6.84
CA VAL A 82 2.67 -0.68 7.20
C VAL A 82 2.63 -0.76 8.71
N ARG A 83 1.46 -0.64 9.30
CA ARG A 83 1.32 -0.63 10.75
C ARG A 83 0.22 -1.58 11.19
N HIS A 84 0.39 -2.18 12.34
CA HIS A 84 -0.69 -2.92 12.96
C HIS A 84 -1.77 -1.92 13.38
N ARG A 85 -3.03 -2.34 13.34
CA ARG A 85 -4.14 -1.43 13.66
C ARG A 85 -4.00 -0.75 15.02
N ARG A 86 -3.29 -1.38 15.94
CA ARG A 86 -3.08 -0.79 17.26
C ARG A 86 -2.10 0.36 17.24
N GLU A 87 -1.31 0.45 16.19
CA GLU A 87 -0.30 1.49 16.06
C GLU A 87 -0.69 2.55 15.04
N ALA A 88 -1.76 2.36 14.36
CA ALA A 88 -2.13 3.25 13.25
C ALA A 88 -2.99 4.41 13.72
#